data_eaa56e55f8665b0aadffbfb686f7c339
#
_entry.id   eaa56e55f8665b0aadffbfb686f7c339
#
_cell.length_a   1.000
_cell.length_b   1.000
_cell.length_c   1.000
_cell.angle_alpha   90.00
_cell.angle_beta   90.00
_cell.angle_gamma   90.00
#
_symmetry.space_group_name_H-M   'P 1'
#
loop_
_entity.id
_entity.type
_entity.pdbx_description
1 polymer ?
#
loop_
_entity_poly.entity_id
_entity_poly.type
_entity_poly.pdbx_seq_one_letter_code
_entity_poly.pdbx_strand_id
1 'polypeptide(L)'
;MSVGATAFGVFDANTRGAVNLGLEGRELSGFWSIRPALQLVARPEGNWYLGAGGVREFAIGDRWSWGLGAGLGVYHEGGGKNLGQPLEFHTRGFVAWRMAPAQQLRLEIEHISNADLDKINPGVDLLSLSWVLER
;
A
#
# COMPACT_ATOMS: atom_id res chain seq x y z
N MET A 1 -4.62 12.00 -1.97
CA MET A 1 -4.20 11.69 -0.58
C MET A 1 -5.13 10.64 -0.01
N SER A 2 -4.59 9.66 0.69
CA SER A 2 -5.41 8.63 1.35
C SER A 2 -5.04 8.50 2.84
N VAL A 3 -6.02 8.11 3.63
CA VAL A 3 -5.86 7.71 5.02
C VAL A 3 -6.70 6.47 5.27
N GLY A 4 -6.16 5.49 5.97
CA GLY A 4 -6.86 4.24 6.18
C GLY A 4 -6.40 3.45 7.40
N ALA A 5 -7.19 2.42 7.70
CA ALA A 5 -6.87 1.37 8.65
C ALA A 5 -6.36 0.13 7.90
N THR A 6 -5.37 -0.52 8.45
CA THR A 6 -4.70 -1.68 7.86
C THR A 6 -4.66 -2.84 8.84
N ALA A 7 -5.00 -4.02 8.38
CA ALA A 7 -4.67 -5.28 9.01
C ALA A 7 -3.29 -5.72 8.50
N PHE A 8 -2.29 -5.66 9.37
CA PHE A 8 -0.90 -6.02 9.07
C PHE A 8 -0.66 -7.49 9.42
N GLY A 9 -0.10 -8.26 8.47
CA GLY A 9 0.07 -9.69 8.60
C GLY A 9 -1.27 -10.43 8.53
N VAL A 10 -2.09 -10.12 7.54
CA VAL A 10 -3.47 -10.62 7.44
C VAL A 10 -3.54 -12.14 7.29
N PHE A 11 -2.50 -12.76 6.76
CA PHE A 11 -2.36 -14.21 6.66
C PHE A 11 -1.40 -14.81 7.70
N ASP A 12 -0.84 -13.99 8.60
CA ASP A 12 -0.02 -14.46 9.69
C ASP A 12 -0.89 -14.93 10.87
N ALA A 13 -0.30 -15.73 11.76
CA ALA A 13 -0.98 -16.19 12.99
C ALA A 13 -1.38 -15.04 13.94
N ASN A 14 -0.76 -13.87 13.80
CA ASN A 14 -0.94 -12.70 14.65
C ASN A 14 -1.17 -11.43 13.81
N THR A 15 -2.36 -11.29 13.24
CA THR A 15 -2.76 -10.04 12.58
C THR A 15 -2.79 -8.88 13.57
N ARG A 16 -2.26 -7.72 13.18
CA ARG A 16 -2.20 -6.51 14.00
C ARG A 16 -2.75 -5.30 13.25
N GLY A 17 -3.31 -4.34 13.99
CA GLY A 17 -3.76 -3.07 13.43
C GLY A 17 -2.60 -2.15 13.08
N ALA A 18 -2.76 -1.41 11.97
CA ALA A 18 -1.86 -0.35 11.53
C ALA A 18 -2.67 0.81 10.96
N VAL A 19 -2.03 1.97 10.85
CA VAL A 19 -2.54 3.12 10.09
C VAL A 19 -1.76 3.23 8.80
N ASN A 20 -2.47 3.52 7.71
CA ASN A 20 -1.83 3.80 6.44
C ASN A 20 -2.14 5.23 5.96
N LEU A 21 -1.12 5.89 5.42
CA LEU A 21 -1.21 7.20 4.79
C LEU A 21 -0.61 7.10 3.39
N GLY A 22 -1.26 7.71 2.40
CA GLY A 22 -0.80 7.68 1.02
C GLY A 22 -0.91 9.03 0.33
N LEU A 23 0.03 9.27 -0.57
CA LEU A 23 0.02 10.39 -1.50
C LEU A 23 0.17 9.84 -2.92
N GLU A 24 -0.72 10.22 -3.82
CA GLU A 24 -0.62 9.91 -5.23
C GLU A 24 -0.49 11.22 -6.02
N GLY A 25 0.48 11.24 -6.92
CA GLY A 25 0.69 12.36 -7.84
C GLY A 25 -0.27 12.33 -9.02
N ARG A 26 -0.09 13.28 -9.93
CA ARG A 26 -0.84 13.31 -11.19
C ARG A 26 -0.40 12.18 -12.10
N GLU A 27 -1.32 11.72 -12.92
CA GLU A 27 -1.06 10.73 -13.95
C GLU A 27 0.01 11.22 -14.94
N LEU A 28 0.99 10.37 -15.18
CA LEU A 28 2.05 10.58 -16.17
C LEU A 28 1.56 10.03 -17.52
N SER A 29 0.91 10.87 -18.30
CA SER A 29 0.27 10.49 -19.58
C SER A 29 1.23 9.86 -20.60
N GLY A 30 2.50 10.24 -20.57
CA GLY A 30 3.54 9.65 -21.42
C GLY A 30 4.14 8.33 -20.90
N PHE A 31 3.72 7.87 -19.72
CA PHE A 31 4.28 6.69 -19.04
C PHE A 31 3.17 5.77 -18.51
N TRP A 32 2.45 5.16 -19.45
CA TRP A 32 1.38 4.17 -19.17
C TRP A 32 0.32 4.62 -18.18
N SER A 33 0.04 5.91 -18.10
CA SER A 33 -0.93 6.47 -17.14
C SER A 33 -0.64 6.09 -15.67
N ILE A 34 0.63 5.94 -15.33
CA ILE A 34 1.07 5.65 -13.96
C ILE A 34 1.03 6.94 -13.14
N ARG A 35 0.52 6.85 -11.92
CA ARG A 35 0.60 7.90 -10.90
C ARG A 35 1.73 7.58 -9.94
N PRO A 36 2.74 8.45 -9.76
CA PRO A 36 3.71 8.29 -8.68
C PRO A 36 3.02 8.24 -7.33
N ALA A 37 3.46 7.38 -6.45
CA ALA A 37 2.85 7.17 -5.16
C ALA A 37 3.89 7.09 -4.04
N LEU A 38 3.53 7.63 -2.88
CA LEU A 38 4.22 7.46 -1.61
C LEU A 38 3.24 6.87 -0.61
N GLN A 39 3.73 6.01 0.28
CA GLN A 39 2.92 5.47 1.35
C GLN A 39 3.71 5.33 2.65
N LEU A 40 3.01 5.46 3.76
CA LEU A 40 3.50 5.16 5.09
C LEU A 40 2.50 4.22 5.76
N VAL A 41 2.98 3.07 6.20
CA VAL A 41 2.24 2.17 7.09
C VAL A 41 2.94 2.17 8.43
N ALA A 42 2.23 2.45 9.50
CA ALA A 42 2.80 2.56 10.84
C ALA A 42 1.94 1.84 11.87
N ARG A 43 2.59 1.18 12.83
CA ARG A 43 1.96 0.44 13.92
C ARG A 43 2.32 1.00 15.29
N PRO A 44 1.44 0.85 16.30
CA PRO A 44 1.71 1.31 17.66
C PRO A 44 2.95 0.71 18.29
N GLU A 45 3.34 -0.51 17.89
CA GLU A 45 4.53 -1.21 18.40
C GLU A 45 5.86 -0.65 17.85
N GLY A 46 5.80 0.40 17.04
CA GLY A 46 6.96 1.15 16.55
C GLY A 46 7.53 0.64 15.23
N ASN A 47 6.96 -0.41 14.61
CA ASN A 47 7.36 -0.76 13.25
C ASN A 47 6.63 0.09 12.21
N TRP A 48 7.32 0.40 11.12
CA TRP A 48 6.78 1.20 10.03
C TRP A 48 7.42 0.83 8.69
N TYR A 49 6.69 1.09 7.63
CA TYR A 49 7.15 0.99 6.25
C TYR A 49 6.90 2.30 5.52
N LEU A 50 7.93 2.87 4.91
CA LEU A 50 7.85 4.04 4.04
C LEU A 50 8.24 3.62 2.62
N GLY A 51 7.28 3.64 1.71
CA GLY A 51 7.43 3.18 0.34
C GLY A 51 7.17 4.25 -0.70
N ALA A 52 7.85 4.11 -1.85
CA ALA A 52 7.64 4.91 -3.05
C ALA A 52 7.47 3.98 -4.25
N GLY A 53 6.61 4.36 -5.19
CA GLY A 53 6.34 3.52 -6.35
C GLY A 53 5.40 4.16 -7.35
N GLY A 54 4.70 3.33 -8.10
CA GLY A 54 3.71 3.73 -9.08
C GLY A 54 2.42 2.95 -8.94
N VAL A 55 1.33 3.61 -9.29
CA VAL A 55 -0.02 3.04 -9.29
C VAL A 55 -0.68 3.30 -10.63
N ARG A 56 -1.37 2.29 -11.15
CA ARG A 56 -2.26 2.45 -12.31
C ARG A 56 -3.66 1.99 -11.94
N GLU A 57 -4.63 2.82 -12.28
CA GLU A 57 -6.05 2.59 -11.99
C GLU A 57 -6.85 2.48 -13.28
N PHE A 58 -7.84 1.61 -13.30
CA PHE A 58 -8.69 1.29 -14.43
C PHE A 58 -10.16 1.43 -14.02
N ALA A 59 -10.91 2.28 -14.74
CA ALA A 59 -12.33 2.47 -14.47
C ALA A 59 -13.17 1.24 -14.84
N ILE A 60 -14.18 0.94 -14.02
CA ILE A 60 -15.24 -0.01 -14.30
C ILE A 60 -16.57 0.73 -14.17
N GLY A 61 -17.10 1.21 -15.30
CA GLY A 61 -18.29 2.07 -15.30
C GLY A 61 -18.04 3.40 -14.59
N ASP A 62 -19.10 3.95 -13.97
CA ASP A 62 -19.09 5.34 -13.47
C ASP A 62 -18.56 5.48 -12.04
N ARG A 63 -18.62 4.42 -11.24
CA ARG A 63 -18.35 4.49 -9.80
C ARG A 63 -17.27 3.54 -9.29
N TRP A 64 -16.95 2.50 -10.04
CA TRP A 64 -15.98 1.51 -9.63
C TRP A 64 -14.71 1.62 -10.42
N SER A 65 -13.62 1.32 -9.77
CA SER A 65 -12.31 1.14 -10.41
C SER A 65 -11.55 0.03 -9.70
N TRP A 66 -10.53 -0.48 -10.36
CA TRP A 66 -9.53 -1.35 -9.79
C TRP A 66 -8.16 -0.87 -10.19
N GLY A 67 -7.15 -1.28 -9.50
CA GLY A 67 -5.79 -0.87 -9.85
C GLY A 67 -4.74 -1.79 -9.30
N LEU A 68 -3.55 -1.59 -9.83
CA LEU A 68 -2.33 -2.28 -9.44
C LEU A 68 -1.25 -1.26 -9.14
N GLY A 69 -0.35 -1.61 -8.26
CA GLY A 69 0.82 -0.79 -7.95
C GLY A 69 2.01 -1.65 -7.54
N ALA A 70 3.18 -1.06 -7.70
CA ALA A 70 4.42 -1.65 -7.23
C ALA A 70 5.42 -0.56 -6.86
N GLY A 71 6.36 -0.89 -6.01
CA GLY A 71 7.41 0.02 -5.59
C GLY A 71 8.41 -0.64 -4.64
N LEU A 72 9.17 0.21 -3.98
CA LEU A 72 10.15 -0.18 -2.99
C LEU A 72 10.16 0.83 -1.83
N GLY A 73 10.70 0.43 -0.71
CA GLY A 73 10.72 1.29 0.47
C GLY A 73 11.66 0.79 1.55
N VAL A 74 11.59 1.47 2.67
CA VAL A 74 12.35 1.14 3.87
C VAL A 74 11.39 0.65 4.95
N TYR A 75 11.69 -0.51 5.49
CA TYR A 75 11.00 -1.09 6.62
C TYR A 75 11.85 -0.98 7.89
N HIS A 76 11.22 -0.53 8.96
CA HIS A 76 11.78 -0.55 10.30
C HIS A 76 11.01 -1.56 11.15
N GLU A 77 11.72 -2.56 11.66
CA GLU A 77 11.13 -3.67 12.40
C GLU A 77 10.47 -3.22 13.71
N GLY A 78 11.13 -2.32 14.47
CA GLY A 78 10.67 -1.95 15.81
C GLY A 78 10.42 -3.17 16.69
N GLY A 79 9.22 -3.25 17.25
CA GLY A 79 8.72 -4.45 17.97
C GLY A 79 7.89 -5.38 17.09
N GLY A 80 8.02 -5.29 15.76
CA GLY A 80 7.21 -6.02 14.80
C GLY A 80 7.84 -7.29 14.24
N LYS A 81 7.41 -7.65 13.03
CA LYS A 81 7.90 -8.82 12.30
C LYS A 81 9.26 -8.53 11.67
N ASN A 82 10.23 -9.42 11.83
CA ASN A 82 11.50 -9.34 11.11
C ASN A 82 11.28 -9.76 9.65
N LEU A 83 11.54 -8.85 8.70
CA LEU A 83 11.46 -9.12 7.26
C LEU A 83 12.82 -9.40 6.62
N GLY A 84 13.91 -9.41 7.41
CA GLY A 84 15.26 -9.73 7.00
C GLY A 84 16.14 -8.50 6.87
N GLN A 85 15.77 -7.56 6.02
CA GLN A 85 16.53 -6.34 5.79
C GLN A 85 15.64 -5.11 5.68
N PRO A 86 16.20 -3.89 5.78
CA PRO A 86 15.39 -2.66 5.68
C PRO A 86 14.82 -2.38 4.29
N LEU A 87 15.50 -2.79 3.21
CA LEU A 87 15.01 -2.55 1.84
C LEU A 87 13.98 -3.61 1.49
N GLU A 88 12.75 -3.17 1.26
CA GLU A 88 11.63 -4.02 0.90
C GLU A 88 10.96 -3.54 -0.38
N PHE A 89 10.46 -4.47 -1.17
CA PHE A 89 9.59 -4.20 -2.31
C PHE A 89 8.14 -4.37 -1.90
N HIS A 90 7.25 -3.64 -2.55
CA HIS A 90 5.82 -3.87 -2.39
C HIS A 90 5.12 -4.04 -3.73
N THR A 91 4.11 -4.88 -3.74
CA THR A 91 3.12 -4.98 -4.81
C THR A 91 1.74 -4.86 -4.19
N ARG A 92 0.82 -4.20 -4.87
CA ARG A 92 -0.54 -4.00 -4.37
C ARG A 92 -1.58 -4.10 -5.47
N GLY A 93 -2.77 -4.57 -5.08
CA GLY A 93 -3.96 -4.56 -5.89
C GLY A 93 -5.12 -3.97 -5.10
N PHE A 94 -6.00 -3.22 -5.76
CA PHE A 94 -7.13 -2.62 -5.07
C PHE A 94 -8.38 -2.55 -5.94
N VAL A 95 -9.52 -2.42 -5.25
CA VAL A 95 -10.77 -1.95 -5.81
C VAL A 95 -11.19 -0.66 -5.09
N ALA A 96 -11.75 0.28 -5.83
CA ALA A 96 -12.20 1.54 -5.28
C ALA A 96 -13.63 1.85 -5.73
N TRP A 97 -14.37 2.45 -4.81
CA TRP A 97 -15.73 2.92 -5.04
C TRP A 97 -15.80 4.43 -4.86
N ARG A 98 -16.21 5.15 -5.92
CA ARG A 98 -16.42 6.59 -5.90
C ARG A 98 -17.71 6.92 -5.16
N MET A 99 -17.58 7.47 -3.96
CA MET A 99 -18.69 7.86 -3.10
C MET A 99 -19.25 9.22 -3.50
N ALA A 100 -18.37 10.16 -3.86
CA ALA A 100 -18.68 11.53 -4.24
C ALA A 100 -17.62 12.06 -5.23
N PRO A 101 -17.82 13.21 -5.87
CA PRO A 101 -16.76 13.88 -6.64
C PRO A 101 -15.49 13.99 -5.77
N ALA A 102 -14.36 13.57 -6.32
CA ALA A 102 -13.05 13.60 -5.64
C ALA A 102 -12.95 12.76 -4.34
N GLN A 103 -13.86 11.81 -4.10
CA GLN A 103 -13.83 10.95 -2.90
C GLN A 103 -14.05 9.48 -3.26
N GLN A 104 -13.14 8.62 -2.83
CA GLN A 104 -13.23 7.18 -3.01
C GLN A 104 -13.03 6.44 -1.68
N LEU A 105 -13.69 5.30 -1.54
CA LEU A 105 -13.35 4.27 -0.57
C LEU A 105 -12.58 3.18 -1.31
N ARG A 106 -11.39 2.84 -0.82
CA ARG A 106 -10.49 1.86 -1.46
C ARG A 106 -10.22 0.70 -0.51
N LEU A 107 -10.47 -0.51 -1.01
CA LEU A 107 -10.02 -1.76 -0.37
C LEU A 107 -8.80 -2.25 -1.13
N GLU A 108 -7.68 -2.44 -0.43
CA GLU A 108 -6.39 -2.77 -1.00
C GLU A 108 -5.76 -3.95 -0.29
N ILE A 109 -5.21 -4.88 -1.06
CA ILE A 109 -4.29 -5.91 -0.59
C ILE A 109 -2.88 -5.57 -1.07
N GLU A 110 -1.89 -5.72 -0.19
CA GLU A 110 -0.50 -5.41 -0.46
C GLU A 110 0.40 -6.52 0.10
N HIS A 111 1.43 -6.87 -0.66
CA HIS A 111 2.51 -7.74 -0.24
C HIS A 111 3.82 -6.96 -0.14
N ILE A 112 4.53 -7.08 0.97
CA ILE A 112 5.84 -6.48 1.21
C ILE A 112 6.84 -7.60 1.46
N SER A 113 7.97 -7.59 0.73
CA SER A 113 9.04 -8.58 0.88
C SER A 113 10.36 -8.06 0.31
N ASN A 114 11.48 -8.63 0.72
CA ASN A 114 12.79 -8.26 0.22
C ASN A 114 13.20 -8.97 -1.10
N ALA A 115 12.29 -9.69 -1.74
CA ALA A 115 12.53 -10.40 -3.00
C ALA A 115 13.73 -11.38 -2.95
N ASP A 116 13.94 -12.04 -1.82
CA ASP A 116 15.06 -12.96 -1.56
C ASP A 116 16.46 -12.31 -1.64
N LEU A 117 16.56 -11.00 -1.44
CA LEU A 117 17.84 -10.31 -1.32
C LEU A 117 18.55 -10.59 0.02
N ASP A 118 17.85 -11.16 0.99
CA ASP A 118 18.40 -11.66 2.24
C ASP A 118 17.98 -13.13 2.46
N LYS A 119 18.68 -13.82 3.34
CA LYS A 119 18.39 -15.21 3.75
C LYS A 119 17.05 -15.34 4.47
N ILE A 120 16.58 -14.27 5.12
CA ILE A 120 15.30 -14.17 5.78
C ILE A 120 14.37 -13.33 4.90
N ASN A 121 13.32 -13.95 4.38
CA ASN A 121 12.30 -13.27 3.57
C ASN A 121 10.91 -13.85 3.83
N PRO A 122 10.35 -13.69 5.04
CA PRO A 122 9.01 -14.21 5.32
C PRO A 122 7.91 -13.42 4.62
N GLY A 123 8.20 -12.21 4.15
CA GLY A 123 7.23 -11.27 3.63
C GLY A 123 6.14 -10.91 4.64
N VAL A 124 5.26 -10.01 4.28
CA VAL A 124 4.05 -9.68 5.04
C VAL A 124 2.95 -9.20 4.09
N ASP A 125 1.73 -9.66 4.35
CA ASP A 125 0.55 -9.26 3.60
C ASP A 125 -0.30 -8.29 4.43
N LEU A 126 -0.79 -7.24 3.78
CA LEU A 126 -1.59 -6.19 4.37
C LEU A 126 -2.96 -6.13 3.68
N LEU A 127 -4.00 -5.90 4.46
CA LEU A 127 -5.32 -5.57 3.95
C LEU A 127 -5.73 -4.20 4.50
N SER A 128 -5.98 -3.26 3.63
CA SER A 128 -6.24 -1.86 3.99
C SER A 128 -7.61 -1.40 3.50
N LEU A 129 -8.30 -0.62 4.33
CA LEU A 129 -9.47 0.14 3.94
C LEU A 129 -9.14 1.63 4.10
N SER A 130 -9.17 2.36 2.99
CA SER A 130 -8.72 3.75 2.95
C SER A 130 -9.76 4.68 2.33
N TRP A 131 -9.87 5.87 2.91
CA TRP A 131 -10.55 6.99 2.27
C TRP A 131 -9.56 7.78 1.43
N VAL A 132 -9.85 7.93 0.15
CA VAL A 132 -9.00 8.63 -0.83
C VAL A 132 -9.65 9.95 -1.22
N LEU A 133 -8.89 11.03 -1.09
CA LEU A 133 -9.24 12.36 -1.56
C LEU A 133 -8.45 12.64 -2.84
N GLU A 134 -9.14 12.78 -3.96
CA GLU A 134 -8.58 13.23 -5.24
C GLU A 134 -8.51 14.76 -5.29
N ARG A 135 -7.54 15.31 -6.00
CA ARG A 135 -7.41 16.75 -6.24
C ARG A 135 -7.46 17.04 -7.72
#